data_c2e3d362957691cd005b7a2ca9f060b2
#
_entry.id   c2e3d362957691cd005b7a2ca9f060b2
#
_cell.length_a   1.000
_cell.length_b   1.000
_cell.length_c   1.000
_cell.angle_alpha   90.00
_cell.angle_beta   90.00
_cell.angle_gamma   90.00
#
_symmetry.space_group_name_H-M   'P 1'
#
loop_
_entity.id
_entity.type
_entity.pdbx_description
1 polymer ?
#
loop_
_entity_poly.entity_id
_entity_poly.type
_entity_poly.pdbx_seq_one_letter_code
_entity_poly.pdbx_strand_id
1 'polypeptide(L)'
;MTRSDLIAVVASRFSSLVAKDSEIAVKEILCAIGNALAQGDRVEIRGFGSFRLNYHPARTGRNPKSGEAVAVAAKYVPHFQAGKDMRERVEQSIKPTQFQRVA
;
A
#
# COMPACT_ATOMS: atom_id res chain seq x y z
N MET A 1 2.58 -11.25 -2.66
CA MET A 1 1.34 -11.15 -3.47
C MET A 1 1.46 -10.01 -4.47
N THR A 2 1.26 -10.30 -5.73
CA THR A 2 1.23 -9.29 -6.80
C THR A 2 -0.21 -8.94 -7.14
N ARG A 3 -0.40 -7.95 -8.01
CA ARG A 3 -1.74 -7.62 -8.51
C ARG A 3 -2.37 -8.82 -9.22
N SER A 4 -1.60 -9.57 -9.97
CA SER A 4 -2.07 -10.79 -10.65
C SER A 4 -2.54 -11.83 -9.64
N ASP A 5 -1.82 -11.98 -8.53
CA ASP A 5 -2.21 -12.91 -7.46
C ASP A 5 -3.52 -12.47 -6.82
N LEU A 6 -3.69 -11.18 -6.59
CA LEU A 6 -4.92 -10.64 -6.03
C LEU A 6 -6.11 -10.88 -6.97
N ILE A 7 -5.92 -10.67 -8.26
CA ILE A 7 -6.94 -10.93 -9.27
C ILE A 7 -7.33 -12.42 -9.24
N ALA A 8 -6.36 -13.31 -9.14
CA ALA A 8 -6.61 -14.75 -9.07
C ALA A 8 -7.44 -15.13 -7.85
N VAL A 9 -7.14 -14.53 -6.69
CA VAL A 9 -7.91 -14.76 -5.46
C VAL A 9 -9.36 -14.30 -5.64
N VAL A 10 -9.58 -13.12 -6.18
CA VAL A 10 -10.91 -12.59 -6.41
C VAL A 10 -11.67 -13.49 -7.39
N ALA A 11 -11.04 -13.90 -8.48
CA ALA A 11 -11.65 -14.77 -9.46
C ALA A 11 -12.06 -16.12 -8.87
N SER A 12 -11.23 -16.67 -7.96
CA SER A 12 -11.53 -17.94 -7.31
C SER A 12 -12.71 -17.85 -6.34
N ARG A 13 -12.90 -16.69 -5.70
CA ARG A 13 -13.98 -16.47 -4.73
C ARG A 13 -15.30 -16.09 -5.37
N PHE A 14 -15.26 -15.51 -6.55
CA PHE A 14 -16.43 -15.05 -7.27
C PHE A 14 -16.52 -15.78 -8.61
N SER A 15 -16.71 -17.08 -8.56
CA SER A 15 -16.71 -17.96 -9.72
C SER A 15 -17.87 -17.67 -10.69
N SER A 16 -18.89 -16.92 -10.26
CA SER A 16 -19.96 -16.46 -11.12
C SER A 16 -19.52 -15.34 -12.09
N LEU A 17 -18.40 -14.68 -11.78
CA LEU A 17 -17.83 -13.67 -12.66
C LEU A 17 -16.86 -14.32 -13.65
N VAL A 18 -16.84 -13.82 -14.89
CA VAL A 18 -15.79 -14.22 -15.81
C VAL A 18 -14.47 -13.63 -15.33
N ALA A 19 -13.36 -14.30 -15.65
CA ALA A 19 -12.04 -13.90 -15.17
C ALA A 19 -11.70 -12.45 -15.51
N LYS A 20 -12.11 -11.98 -16.70
CA LYS A 20 -11.89 -10.60 -17.13
C LYS A 20 -12.62 -9.60 -16.25
N ASP A 21 -13.80 -9.92 -15.76
CA ASP A 21 -14.54 -9.02 -14.87
C ASP A 21 -13.87 -8.90 -13.52
N SER A 22 -13.30 -9.98 -13.00
CA SER A 22 -12.50 -9.94 -11.78
C SER A 22 -11.25 -9.06 -11.93
N GLU A 23 -10.60 -9.15 -13.07
CA GLU A 23 -9.46 -8.30 -13.39
C GLU A 23 -9.85 -6.83 -13.43
N ILE A 24 -10.93 -6.50 -14.10
CA ILE A 24 -11.44 -5.13 -14.20
C ILE A 24 -11.80 -4.60 -12.82
N ALA A 25 -12.50 -5.40 -12.02
CA ALA A 25 -12.90 -4.98 -10.67
C ALA A 25 -11.69 -4.64 -9.79
N VAL A 26 -10.67 -5.47 -9.77
CA VAL A 26 -9.45 -5.22 -8.99
C VAL A 26 -8.75 -3.96 -9.48
N LYS A 27 -8.58 -3.82 -10.79
CA LYS A 27 -7.93 -2.64 -11.38
C LYS A 27 -8.68 -1.36 -11.06
N GLU A 28 -10.00 -1.38 -11.12
CA GLU A 28 -10.84 -0.21 -10.83
C GLU A 28 -10.72 0.22 -9.37
N ILE A 29 -10.71 -0.72 -8.43
CA ILE A 29 -10.54 -0.41 -7.01
C ILE A 29 -9.19 0.24 -6.77
N LEU A 30 -8.12 -0.35 -7.29
CA LEU A 30 -6.77 0.19 -7.10
C LEU A 30 -6.61 1.56 -7.77
N CYS A 31 -7.20 1.72 -8.95
CA CYS A 31 -7.18 2.99 -9.67
C CYS A 31 -7.94 4.09 -8.91
N ALA A 32 -9.09 3.75 -8.32
CA ALA A 32 -9.86 4.71 -7.53
C ALA A 32 -9.09 5.19 -6.31
N ILE A 33 -8.40 4.29 -5.62
CA ILE A 33 -7.55 4.65 -4.48
C ILE A 33 -6.41 5.57 -4.93
N GLY A 34 -5.72 5.20 -6.01
CA GLY A 34 -4.63 6.00 -6.55
C GLY A 34 -5.07 7.39 -6.99
N ASN A 35 -6.21 7.49 -7.65
CA ASN A 35 -6.74 8.77 -8.11
C ASN A 35 -7.14 9.68 -6.94
N ALA A 36 -7.75 9.11 -5.89
CA ALA A 36 -8.11 9.88 -4.71
C ALA A 36 -6.86 10.47 -4.04
N LEU A 37 -5.82 9.67 -3.89
CA LEU A 37 -4.56 10.12 -3.30
C LEU A 37 -3.86 11.15 -4.19
N ALA A 38 -3.93 10.99 -5.50
CA ALA A 38 -3.34 11.96 -6.43
C ALA A 38 -4.01 13.32 -6.33
N GLN A 39 -5.27 13.36 -5.91
CA GLN A 39 -6.01 14.60 -5.68
C GLN A 39 -5.84 15.15 -4.26
N GLY A 40 -5.05 14.49 -3.44
CA GLY A 40 -4.82 14.91 -2.06
C GLY A 40 -5.83 14.39 -1.05
N ASP A 41 -6.72 13.50 -1.46
CA ASP A 41 -7.75 12.96 -0.58
C ASP A 41 -7.21 11.82 0.27
N ARG A 42 -7.82 11.67 1.45
CA ARG A 42 -7.60 10.52 2.31
C ARG A 42 -8.59 9.42 1.94
N VAL A 43 -8.12 8.18 1.97
CA VAL A 43 -8.98 7.02 1.70
C VAL A 43 -9.07 6.17 2.97
N GLU A 44 -10.25 6.03 3.53
CA GLU A 44 -10.50 5.18 4.69
C GLU A 44 -11.34 3.99 4.28
N ILE A 45 -10.85 2.79 4.59
CA ILE A 45 -11.56 1.54 4.34
C ILE A 45 -11.75 0.86 5.68
N ARG A 46 -12.98 0.92 6.21
CA ARG A 46 -13.28 0.35 7.52
C ARG A 46 -12.94 -1.14 7.55
N GLY A 47 -12.27 -1.56 8.62
CA GLY A 47 -11.84 -2.96 8.78
C GLY A 47 -10.56 -3.31 8.05
N PHE A 48 -10.02 -2.40 7.25
CA PHE A 48 -8.80 -2.62 6.49
C PHE A 48 -7.70 -1.66 6.91
N GLY A 49 -7.90 -0.38 6.67
CA GLY A 49 -6.91 0.64 6.99
C GLY A 49 -7.20 1.95 6.27
N SER A 50 -6.27 2.86 6.37
CA SER A 50 -6.39 4.15 5.72
C SER A 50 -5.12 4.51 4.96
N PHE A 51 -5.32 5.20 3.84
CA PHE A 51 -4.25 5.78 3.02
C PHE A 51 -4.31 7.28 3.17
N ARG A 52 -3.17 7.91 3.34
CA ARG A 52 -3.06 9.37 3.41
C ARG A 52 -1.73 9.82 2.83
N LEU A 53 -1.60 11.10 2.58
CA LEU A 53 -0.35 11.67 2.12
C LEU A 53 0.44 12.21 3.30
N ASN A 54 1.73 11.89 3.35
CA ASN A 54 2.67 12.48 4.29
C ASN A 54 3.54 13.48 3.54
N TYR A 55 3.66 14.69 4.09
CA TYR A 55 4.53 15.70 3.53
C TYR A 55 5.96 15.50 4.01
N HIS A 56 6.88 15.44 3.06
CA HIS A 56 8.30 15.38 3.34
C HIS A 56 8.92 16.70 2.86
N PRO A 57 9.38 17.58 3.77
CA PRO A 57 9.97 18.85 3.37
C PRO A 57 11.27 18.65 2.61
N ALA A 58 11.66 19.67 1.85
CA ALA A 58 12.93 19.68 1.16
C ALA A 58 14.08 19.51 2.17
N ARG A 59 15.06 18.73 1.80
CA ARG A 59 16.21 18.46 2.67
C ARG A 59 17.47 18.24 1.84
N THR A 60 18.61 18.24 2.52
CA THR A 60 19.87 17.83 1.92
C THR A 60 20.13 16.37 2.27
N GLY A 61 20.25 15.54 1.23
CA GLY A 61 20.64 14.14 1.37
C GLY A 61 22.08 13.96 0.95
N ARG A 62 22.55 12.72 1.01
CA ARG A 62 23.89 12.36 0.54
C ARG A 62 23.78 11.22 -0.46
N ASN A 63 24.60 11.34 -1.52
CA ASN A 63 24.74 10.25 -2.49
C ASN A 63 25.57 9.14 -1.83
N PRO A 64 25.03 7.92 -1.66
CA PRO A 64 25.76 6.84 -1.01
C PRO A 64 27.02 6.39 -1.75
N LYS A 65 27.12 6.69 -3.05
CA LYS A 65 28.29 6.30 -3.85
C LYS A 65 29.45 7.30 -3.75
N SER A 66 29.12 8.59 -3.73
CA SER A 66 30.14 9.64 -3.76
C SER A 66 30.25 10.41 -2.44
N GLY A 67 29.26 10.31 -1.57
CA GLY A 67 29.21 11.08 -0.34
C GLY A 67 28.84 12.55 -0.54
N GLU A 68 28.57 12.97 -1.77
CA GLU A 68 28.22 14.34 -2.07
C GLU A 68 26.85 14.71 -1.54
N ALA A 69 26.70 15.96 -1.10
CA ALA A 69 25.41 16.49 -0.72
C ALA A 69 24.51 16.67 -1.97
N VAL A 70 23.27 16.18 -1.85
CA VAL A 70 22.28 16.26 -2.93
C VAL A 70 21.03 16.94 -2.40
N ALA A 71 20.52 17.92 -3.12
CA ALA A 71 19.26 18.56 -2.78
C ALA A 71 18.11 17.58 -3.05
N VAL A 72 17.28 17.33 -2.04
CA VAL A 72 16.08 16.53 -2.16
C VAL A 72 14.88 17.46 -2.07
N ALA A 73 14.10 17.52 -3.15
CA ALA A 73 12.92 18.38 -3.21
C ALA A 73 11.83 17.91 -2.24
N ALA A 74 11.03 18.88 -1.79
CA ALA A 74 9.84 18.55 -1.00
C ALA A 74 8.88 17.70 -1.82
N LYS A 75 8.20 16.75 -1.15
CA LYS A 75 7.26 15.87 -1.82
C LYS A 75 6.20 15.35 -0.87
N TYR A 76 5.09 14.88 -1.42
CA TYR A 76 4.08 14.12 -0.71
C TYR A 76 4.25 12.65 -1.02
N VAL A 77 4.19 11.82 0.00
CA VAL A 77 4.36 10.37 -0.13
C VAL A 77 3.14 9.67 0.41
N PRO A 78 2.53 8.74 -0.35
CA PRO A 78 1.42 7.95 0.17
C PRO A 78 1.88 7.10 1.36
N HIS A 79 1.05 7.05 2.38
CA HIS A 79 1.29 6.25 3.58
C HIS A 79 0.06 5.43 3.89
N PHE A 80 0.25 4.14 4.15
CA PHE A 80 -0.82 3.25 4.57
C PHE A 80 -0.68 2.95 6.05
N GLN A 81 -1.78 3.09 6.78
CA GLN A 81 -1.86 2.70 8.18
C GLN A 81 -2.91 1.62 8.32
N ALA A 82 -2.51 0.45 8.80
CA ALA A 82 -3.42 -0.66 9.02
C ALA A 82 -4.45 -0.30 10.08
N GLY A 83 -5.69 -0.72 9.88
CA GLY A 83 -6.74 -0.59 10.88
C GLY A 83 -6.57 -1.59 12.01
N LYS A 84 -7.37 -1.42 13.06
CA LYS A 84 -7.29 -2.27 14.24
C LYS A 84 -7.47 -3.75 13.91
N ASP A 85 -8.49 -4.08 13.13
CA ASP A 85 -8.79 -5.46 12.78
C ASP A 85 -7.64 -6.12 12.03
N MET A 86 -7.04 -5.42 11.07
CA MET A 86 -5.91 -5.94 10.32
C MET A 86 -4.70 -6.14 11.23
N ARG A 87 -4.40 -5.16 12.10
CA ARG A 87 -3.27 -5.27 13.03
C ARG A 87 -3.43 -6.48 13.95
N GLU A 88 -4.62 -6.67 14.49
CA GLU A 88 -4.90 -7.80 15.37
C GLU A 88 -4.78 -9.13 14.65
N ARG A 89 -5.28 -9.22 13.43
CA ARG A 89 -5.18 -10.45 12.63
C ARG A 89 -3.73 -10.83 12.36
N VAL A 90 -2.89 -9.86 12.06
CA VAL A 90 -1.46 -10.09 11.83
C VAL A 90 -0.76 -10.52 13.12
N GLU A 91 -1.03 -9.84 14.23
CA GLU A 91 -0.45 -10.17 15.53
C GLU A 91 -0.81 -11.59 15.98
N GLN A 92 -2.04 -11.99 15.76
CA GLN A 92 -2.52 -13.32 16.18
C GLN A 92 -2.03 -14.43 15.27
N SER A 93 -1.82 -14.15 13.99
CA SER A 93 -1.47 -15.19 13.02
C SER A 93 0.03 -15.39 12.87
N ILE A 94 0.83 -14.39 13.21
CA ILE A 94 2.28 -14.42 13.00
C ILE A 94 3.00 -14.10 14.31
N LYS A 95 3.78 -15.06 14.80
CA LYS A 95 4.56 -14.87 16.01
C LYS A 95 5.79 -14.02 15.70
N PRO A 96 6.19 -13.10 16.62
CA PRO A 96 7.35 -12.23 16.39
C PRO A 96 8.62 -12.97 16.01
N THR A 97 8.83 -14.18 16.54
CA THR A 97 10.01 -14.99 16.27
C THR A 97 10.17 -15.38 14.79
N GLN A 98 9.09 -15.34 14.02
CA GLN A 98 9.12 -15.66 12.60
C GLN A 98 9.79 -14.56 11.76
N PHE A 99 9.94 -13.37 12.31
CA PHE A 99 10.50 -12.22 11.62
C PHE A 99 11.70 -11.60 12.32
N GLN A 100 12.32 -12.31 13.24
CA GLN A 100 13.41 -11.74 14.04
C GLN A 100 14.64 -11.32 13.22
N ARG A 101 14.79 -11.85 12.03
CA ARG A 101 15.88 -11.48 11.13
C ARG A 101 15.61 -10.19 10.34
N VAL A 102 14.45 -9.66 10.45
CA VAL A 102 14.09 -8.43 9.76
C VAL A 102 14.75 -7.27 10.50
N ALA A 103 15.56 -6.55 9.79
CA ALA A 103 16.26 -5.41 10.36
C ALA A 103 15.38 -4.17 10.39
#